data_f6f17a1cba709fe0e17365dbfd8b28d1
#
_entry.id   f6f17a1cba709fe0e17365dbfd8b28d1
#
_cell.length_a   1.000
_cell.length_b   1.000
_cell.length_c   1.000
_cell.angle_alpha   90.00
_cell.angle_beta   90.00
_cell.angle_gamma   90.00
#
_symmetry.space_group_name_H-M   'P 1'
#
loop_
_entity.id
_entity.type
_entity.pdbx_description
1 polymer ?
#
loop_
_entity_poly.entity_id
_entity_poly.type
_entity_poly.pdbx_seq_one_letter_code
_entity_poly.pdbx_strand_id
1 'polypeptide(L)'
;IRETESLLARLDEQGKQPELYVYGRRGVTYYKYRNRDVAGTWEGDTDQPGVEVAESISKALLDAYMKPADQGGVSELYIVFTEFVNMVVQKVRVLRMLPVELVLPEQPESGPVPESDADAATPLYAFEPSVDEVLDAILPKYIQSRIHECLLTAAASETASRQNAMHTATDNARSLIDELTRKLNASRQASITQELTEIIGSADALNKKEE
;
A
#
# COMPACT_ATOMS: atom_id res chain seq x y z
N ILE A 1 -7.31 4.55 1.62
CA ILE A 1 -8.34 5.48 2.13
C ILE A 1 -9.52 5.55 1.16
N ARG A 2 -9.34 5.96 -0.10
CA ARG A 2 -10.48 6.09 -1.05
C ARG A 2 -11.28 4.79 -1.17
N GLU A 3 -10.60 3.68 -1.35
CA GLU A 3 -11.23 2.36 -1.48
C GLU A 3 -11.91 1.93 -0.18
N THR A 4 -11.31 2.24 0.96
CA THR A 4 -11.91 1.99 2.27
C THR A 4 -13.20 2.80 2.45
N GLU A 5 -13.20 4.09 2.09
CA GLU A 5 -14.41 4.93 2.15
C GLU A 5 -15.52 4.40 1.22
N SER A 6 -15.15 3.94 0.02
CA SER A 6 -16.10 3.30 -0.90
C SER A 6 -16.69 2.01 -0.34
N LEU A 7 -15.86 1.18 0.32
CA LEU A 7 -16.33 -0.03 0.99
C LEU A 7 -17.27 0.30 2.16
N LEU A 8 -16.90 1.27 2.98
CA LEU A 8 -17.70 1.70 4.12
C LEU A 8 -19.07 2.22 3.66
N ALA A 9 -19.12 3.08 2.63
CA ALA A 9 -20.37 3.58 2.06
C ALA A 9 -21.26 2.43 1.56
N ARG A 10 -20.69 1.44 0.88
CA ARG A 10 -21.42 0.26 0.41
C ARG A 10 -21.97 -0.61 1.55
N LEU A 11 -21.21 -0.74 2.65
CA LEU A 11 -21.68 -1.47 3.83
C LEU A 11 -22.78 -0.71 4.55
N ASP A 12 -22.69 0.62 4.65
CA ASP A 12 -23.73 1.48 5.22
C ASP A 12 -25.05 1.38 4.40
N GLU A 13 -24.96 1.36 3.06
CA GLU A 13 -26.13 1.13 2.17
C GLU A 13 -26.80 -0.24 2.39
N GLN A 14 -26.01 -1.23 2.80
CA GLN A 14 -26.52 -2.57 3.16
C GLN A 14 -27.09 -2.64 4.58
N GLY A 15 -27.09 -1.53 5.32
CA GLY A 15 -27.54 -1.45 6.71
C GLY A 15 -26.62 -2.12 7.71
N LYS A 16 -25.34 -2.37 7.32
CA LYS A 16 -24.32 -2.90 8.21
C LYS A 16 -23.63 -1.75 8.92
N GLN A 17 -23.23 -1.97 10.18
CA GLN A 17 -22.45 -1.01 10.96
C GLN A 17 -20.97 -1.43 10.98
N PRO A 18 -20.11 -0.82 10.16
CA PRO A 18 -18.72 -1.20 10.10
C PRO A 18 -17.91 -0.64 11.26
N GLU A 19 -17.13 -1.47 11.93
CA GLU A 19 -16.07 -1.08 12.85
C GLU A 19 -14.76 -0.90 12.08
N LEU A 20 -14.07 0.21 12.33
CA LEU A 20 -12.84 0.55 11.63
C LEU A 20 -11.62 0.32 12.50
N TYR A 21 -10.67 -0.47 12.01
CA TYR A 21 -9.35 -0.69 12.58
C TYR A 21 -8.29 -0.17 11.63
N VAL A 22 -7.32 0.58 12.13
CA VAL A 22 -6.35 1.29 11.27
C VAL A 22 -4.92 1.02 11.71
N TYR A 23 -4.11 0.54 10.77
CA TYR A 23 -2.67 0.44 10.91
C TYR A 23 -1.95 1.48 10.06
N GLY A 24 -1.00 2.20 10.68
CA GLY A 24 -0.16 3.19 10.04
C GLY A 24 -0.58 4.64 10.29
N ARG A 25 0.43 5.46 10.57
CA ARG A 25 0.30 6.85 11.00
C ARG A 25 -0.58 7.71 10.08
N ARG A 26 -0.44 7.57 8.76
CA ARG A 26 -1.23 8.39 7.80
C ARG A 26 -2.71 8.08 7.84
N GLY A 27 -3.07 6.81 7.97
CA GLY A 27 -4.46 6.39 8.10
C GLY A 27 -5.08 6.90 9.41
N VAL A 28 -4.37 6.72 10.52
CA VAL A 28 -4.79 7.18 11.83
C VAL A 28 -5.01 8.71 11.85
N THR A 29 -4.06 9.49 11.31
CA THR A 29 -4.18 10.94 11.22
C THR A 29 -5.37 11.37 10.35
N TYR A 30 -5.61 10.71 9.23
CA TYR A 30 -6.74 11.01 8.33
C TYR A 30 -8.08 10.81 9.03
N TYR A 31 -8.30 9.68 9.69
CA TYR A 31 -9.58 9.39 10.35
C TYR A 31 -9.77 10.24 11.61
N LYS A 32 -8.72 10.54 12.36
CA LYS A 32 -8.77 11.52 13.46
C LYS A 32 -9.20 12.92 12.98
N TYR A 33 -8.65 13.39 11.84
CA TYR A 33 -9.02 14.68 11.27
C TYR A 33 -10.50 14.71 10.82
N ARG A 34 -11.03 13.59 10.36
CA ARG A 34 -12.43 13.45 9.95
C ARG A 34 -13.39 13.20 11.11
N ASN A 35 -12.91 13.12 12.35
CA ASN A 35 -13.68 12.75 13.54
C ASN A 35 -14.47 11.45 13.33
N ARG A 36 -13.90 10.47 12.64
CA ARG A 36 -14.50 9.16 12.48
C ARG A 36 -14.04 8.24 13.59
N ASP A 37 -14.98 7.52 14.20
CA ASP A 37 -14.67 6.55 15.23
C ASP A 37 -13.81 5.41 14.65
N VAL A 38 -12.73 5.08 15.37
CA VAL A 38 -11.82 4.00 15.04
C VAL A 38 -11.71 3.11 16.27
N ALA A 39 -12.12 1.84 16.12
CA ALA A 39 -12.16 0.88 17.22
C ALA A 39 -10.75 0.46 17.69
N GLY A 40 -9.78 0.44 16.79
CA GLY A 40 -8.38 0.15 17.12
C GLY A 40 -7.39 0.82 16.18
N THR A 41 -6.28 1.31 16.76
CA THR A 41 -5.21 1.95 16.00
C THR A 41 -3.87 1.37 16.37
N TRP A 42 -3.03 1.11 15.37
CA TRP A 42 -1.65 0.72 15.56
C TRP A 42 -0.74 1.66 14.79
N GLU A 43 0.24 2.19 15.48
CA GLU A 43 1.29 3.00 14.90
C GLU A 43 2.62 2.26 15.09
N GLY A 44 3.43 2.19 14.05
CA GLY A 44 4.71 1.51 14.09
C GLY A 44 5.50 1.72 12.81
N ASP A 45 6.56 0.95 12.67
CA ASP A 45 7.38 0.94 11.47
C ASP A 45 6.61 0.26 10.32
N THR A 46 6.10 1.08 9.41
CA THR A 46 5.36 0.59 8.24
C THR A 46 6.27 0.00 7.17
N ASP A 47 7.58 0.27 7.24
CA ASP A 47 8.56 -0.25 6.28
C ASP A 47 8.97 -1.70 6.61
N GLN A 48 8.95 -2.06 7.92
CA GLN A 48 9.28 -3.41 8.41
C GLN A 48 8.28 -3.86 9.48
N PRO A 49 7.04 -4.19 9.10
CA PRO A 49 6.05 -4.63 10.07
C PRO A 49 6.45 -5.97 10.69
N GLY A 50 6.60 -5.98 12.01
CA GLY A 50 6.94 -7.18 12.77
C GLY A 50 5.77 -8.14 12.92
N VAL A 51 6.08 -9.39 13.24
CA VAL A 51 5.08 -10.44 13.55
C VAL A 51 4.24 -10.06 14.75
N GLU A 52 4.82 -9.38 15.74
CA GLU A 52 4.16 -8.93 16.98
C GLU A 52 3.00 -7.97 16.70
N VAL A 53 3.15 -7.09 15.71
CA VAL A 53 2.07 -6.18 15.27
C VAL A 53 0.93 -6.98 14.64
N ALA A 54 1.25 -7.94 13.77
CA ALA A 54 0.25 -8.81 13.14
C ALA A 54 -0.49 -9.65 14.19
N GLU A 55 0.21 -10.12 15.22
CA GLU A 55 -0.39 -10.83 16.35
C GLU A 55 -1.36 -9.94 17.15
N SER A 56 -0.93 -8.73 17.49
CA SER A 56 -1.77 -7.77 18.20
C SER A 56 -3.03 -7.42 17.42
N ILE A 57 -2.90 -7.18 16.09
CA ILE A 57 -4.02 -6.91 15.20
C ILE A 57 -4.95 -8.12 15.12
N SER A 58 -4.40 -9.32 14.89
CA SER A 58 -5.19 -10.54 14.74
C SER A 58 -6.00 -10.85 16.01
N LYS A 59 -5.38 -10.66 17.17
CA LYS A 59 -6.05 -10.86 18.46
C LYS A 59 -7.23 -9.90 18.62
N ALA A 60 -7.04 -8.60 18.38
CA ALA A 60 -8.11 -7.61 18.48
C ALA A 60 -9.28 -7.91 17.52
N LEU A 61 -8.97 -8.33 16.29
CA LEU A 61 -9.99 -8.66 15.27
C LEU A 61 -10.73 -9.97 15.61
N LEU A 62 -10.02 -10.98 16.11
CA LEU A 62 -10.63 -12.23 16.53
C LEU A 62 -11.50 -12.02 17.78
N ASP A 63 -11.03 -11.22 18.75
CA ASP A 63 -11.81 -10.86 19.93
C ASP A 63 -13.13 -10.14 19.52
N ALA A 64 -13.11 -9.27 18.52
CA ALA A 64 -14.31 -8.63 17.98
C ALA A 64 -15.23 -9.63 17.24
N TYR A 65 -14.66 -10.57 16.49
CA TYR A 65 -15.41 -11.59 15.75
C TYR A 65 -16.06 -12.63 16.66
N MET A 66 -15.38 -13.02 17.73
CA MET A 66 -15.88 -14.02 18.68
C MET A 66 -16.92 -13.49 19.67
N LYS A 67 -17.10 -12.17 19.74
CA LYS A 67 -18.15 -11.58 20.57
C LYS A 67 -19.52 -11.93 20.02
N PRO A 68 -20.51 -12.16 20.92
CA PRO A 68 -21.91 -12.32 20.51
C PRO A 68 -22.44 -11.04 19.85
N ALA A 69 -23.37 -11.21 18.90
CA ALA A 69 -23.91 -10.06 18.16
C ALA A 69 -24.64 -9.03 19.06
N ASP A 70 -25.24 -9.48 20.16
CA ASP A 70 -25.88 -8.62 21.19
C ASP A 70 -24.87 -7.79 21.99
N GLN A 71 -23.58 -8.14 21.97
CA GLN A 71 -22.49 -7.41 22.63
C GLN A 71 -21.60 -6.66 21.65
N GLY A 72 -22.06 -6.42 20.43
CA GLY A 72 -21.32 -5.72 19.40
C GLY A 72 -20.31 -6.61 18.66
N GLY A 73 -20.57 -7.89 18.54
CA GLY A 73 -19.75 -8.79 17.73
C GLY A 73 -19.91 -8.53 16.24
N VAL A 74 -18.83 -8.71 15.49
CA VAL A 74 -18.81 -8.53 14.02
C VAL A 74 -18.98 -9.87 13.32
N SER A 75 -19.71 -9.89 12.20
CA SER A 75 -19.98 -11.11 11.43
C SER A 75 -19.07 -11.31 10.23
N GLU A 76 -18.42 -10.24 9.78
CA GLU A 76 -17.55 -10.26 8.61
C GLU A 76 -16.29 -9.44 8.88
N LEU A 77 -15.16 -9.92 8.36
CA LEU A 77 -13.86 -9.23 8.48
C LEU A 77 -13.29 -8.96 7.10
N TYR A 78 -13.01 -7.68 6.83
CA TYR A 78 -12.38 -7.23 5.59
C TYR A 78 -11.03 -6.57 5.88
N ILE A 79 -10.04 -6.85 5.04
CA ILE A 79 -8.76 -6.14 5.04
C ILE A 79 -8.62 -5.38 3.73
N VAL A 80 -8.34 -4.07 3.84
CA VAL A 80 -8.04 -3.22 2.69
C VAL A 80 -6.57 -2.85 2.75
N PHE A 81 -5.82 -3.25 1.75
CA PHE A 81 -4.37 -3.02 1.67
C PHE A 81 -3.94 -2.79 0.23
N THR A 82 -2.69 -2.35 0.04
CA THR A 82 -2.11 -2.19 -1.29
C THR A 82 -1.24 -3.41 -1.59
N GLU A 83 -1.63 -4.15 -2.62
CA GLU A 83 -0.91 -5.32 -3.11
C GLU A 83 0.22 -4.89 -4.03
N PHE A 84 1.40 -5.43 -3.79
CA PHE A 84 2.55 -5.26 -4.66
C PHE A 84 2.45 -6.22 -5.85
N VAL A 85 2.27 -5.68 -7.06
CA VAL A 85 2.29 -6.48 -8.30
C VAL A 85 3.67 -6.45 -8.93
N ASN A 86 4.24 -5.27 -9.08
CA ASN A 86 5.61 -5.03 -9.53
C ASN A 86 6.05 -3.60 -9.14
N MET A 87 7.29 -3.23 -9.47
CA MET A 87 7.86 -1.92 -9.12
C MET A 87 7.07 -0.71 -9.64
N VAL A 88 6.30 -0.89 -10.71
CA VAL A 88 5.54 0.21 -11.36
C VAL A 88 4.07 0.17 -10.96
N VAL A 89 3.52 -1.02 -10.75
CA VAL A 89 2.08 -1.23 -10.53
C VAL A 89 1.84 -1.76 -9.13
N GLN A 90 1.08 -1.00 -8.35
CA GLN A 90 0.52 -1.39 -7.07
C GLN A 90 -1.01 -1.28 -7.16
N LYS A 91 -1.73 -2.24 -6.62
CA LYS A 91 -3.19 -2.29 -6.67
C LYS A 91 -3.78 -2.32 -5.27
N VAL A 92 -4.82 -1.55 -5.05
CA VAL A 92 -5.58 -1.68 -3.80
C VAL A 92 -6.42 -2.95 -3.89
N ARG A 93 -6.38 -3.74 -2.82
CA ARG A 93 -7.14 -4.99 -2.70
C ARG A 93 -8.00 -4.96 -1.46
N VAL A 94 -9.22 -5.40 -1.61
CA VAL A 94 -10.16 -5.69 -0.52
C VAL A 94 -10.24 -7.19 -0.38
N LEU A 95 -9.83 -7.71 0.75
CA LEU A 95 -9.83 -9.13 1.04
C LEU A 95 -10.85 -9.41 2.15
N ARG A 96 -11.85 -10.28 1.89
CA ARG A 96 -12.70 -10.82 2.95
C ARG A 96 -11.94 -11.96 3.64
N MET A 97 -11.63 -11.75 4.91
CA MET A 97 -10.90 -12.73 5.74
C MET A 97 -11.83 -13.72 6.41
N LEU A 98 -12.95 -13.22 6.91
CA LEU A 98 -13.94 -14.01 7.60
C LEU A 98 -15.35 -13.66 7.09
N PRO A 99 -16.27 -14.65 7.02
CA PRO A 99 -16.00 -16.09 7.12
C PRO A 99 -15.08 -16.60 6.01
N VAL A 100 -14.32 -17.67 6.29
CA VAL A 100 -13.46 -18.32 5.30
C VAL A 100 -14.36 -19.06 4.29
N GLU A 101 -14.21 -18.72 3.00
CA GLU A 101 -14.85 -19.49 1.93
C GLU A 101 -13.91 -20.60 1.48
N LEU A 102 -14.33 -21.83 1.69
CA LEU A 102 -13.65 -22.99 1.10
C LEU A 102 -14.09 -23.10 -0.36
N VAL A 103 -13.22 -22.70 -1.27
CA VAL A 103 -13.38 -23.01 -2.69
C VAL A 103 -12.87 -24.43 -2.88
N LEU A 104 -13.80 -25.39 -2.86
CA LEU A 104 -13.46 -26.72 -3.34
C LEU A 104 -13.18 -26.59 -4.84
N PRO A 105 -12.05 -27.11 -5.35
CA PRO A 105 -11.83 -27.16 -6.79
C PRO A 105 -13.04 -27.88 -7.39
N GLU A 106 -13.74 -27.22 -8.33
CA GLU A 106 -14.78 -27.88 -9.12
C GLU A 106 -14.14 -29.16 -9.70
N GLN A 107 -14.64 -30.31 -9.29
CA GLN A 107 -14.26 -31.53 -9.95
C GLN A 107 -14.62 -31.34 -11.43
N PRO A 108 -13.69 -31.55 -12.35
CA PRO A 108 -13.98 -31.39 -13.77
C PRO A 108 -15.18 -32.29 -14.06
N GLU A 109 -16.31 -31.65 -14.44
CA GLU A 109 -17.53 -32.40 -14.82
C GLU A 109 -17.10 -33.37 -15.91
N SER A 110 -17.15 -34.69 -15.55
CA SER A 110 -17.18 -35.85 -16.44
C SER A 110 -16.26 -35.76 -17.70
N GLY A 111 -14.96 -35.67 -17.48
CA GLY A 111 -13.97 -36.16 -18.44
C GLY A 111 -13.38 -37.47 -17.93
N PRO A 112 -12.96 -38.41 -18.79
CA PRO A 112 -12.22 -39.59 -18.32
C PRO A 112 -11.00 -39.12 -17.56
N VAL A 113 -10.94 -39.43 -16.25
CA VAL A 113 -9.78 -39.16 -15.41
C VAL A 113 -8.58 -39.79 -16.11
N PRO A 114 -7.51 -39.07 -16.45
CA PRO A 114 -6.33 -39.71 -17.01
C PRO A 114 -5.81 -40.70 -15.98
N GLU A 115 -5.75 -41.97 -16.36
CA GLU A 115 -5.25 -43.08 -15.51
C GLU A 115 -3.82 -42.87 -15.01
N SER A 116 -3.13 -41.80 -15.48
CA SER A 116 -1.74 -41.49 -15.11
C SER A 116 -1.56 -40.84 -13.74
N ASP A 117 -2.62 -40.28 -13.11
CA ASP A 117 -2.51 -39.62 -11.79
C ASP A 117 -3.04 -40.50 -10.63
N ALA A 118 -3.44 -41.75 -10.90
CA ALA A 118 -3.86 -42.69 -9.86
C ALA A 118 -2.69 -43.09 -8.90
N ASP A 119 -1.45 -42.77 -9.25
CA ASP A 119 -0.26 -43.05 -8.44
C ASP A 119 0.25 -41.82 -7.64
N ALA A 120 -0.39 -40.66 -7.74
CA ALA A 120 -0.12 -39.57 -6.82
C ALA A 120 -0.66 -39.99 -5.44
N ALA A 121 0.20 -40.60 -4.63
CA ALA A 121 -0.14 -41.01 -3.27
C ALA A 121 -0.71 -39.82 -2.51
N THR A 122 -2.04 -39.78 -2.33
CA THR A 122 -2.68 -38.78 -1.50
C THR A 122 -2.12 -38.94 -0.09
N PRO A 123 -1.41 -37.93 0.46
CA PRO A 123 -0.80 -38.08 1.76
C PRO A 123 -1.91 -38.39 2.79
N LEU A 124 -1.75 -39.51 3.48
CA LEU A 124 -2.67 -39.92 4.53
C LEU A 124 -2.32 -39.10 5.77
N TYR A 125 -3.10 -38.04 6.05
CA TYR A 125 -2.94 -37.26 7.29
C TYR A 125 -3.77 -37.90 8.39
N ALA A 126 -3.16 -38.13 9.55
CA ALA A 126 -3.85 -38.46 10.79
C ALA A 126 -3.98 -37.19 11.63
N PHE A 127 -5.19 -36.87 12.09
CA PHE A 127 -5.47 -35.73 12.94
C PHE A 127 -5.60 -36.21 14.38
N GLU A 128 -4.83 -35.61 15.31
CA GLU A 128 -4.87 -35.91 16.73
C GLU A 128 -5.04 -34.59 17.51
N PRO A 129 -5.97 -34.49 18.47
CA PRO A 129 -6.93 -35.53 18.88
C PRO A 129 -8.15 -35.65 17.97
N SER A 130 -8.57 -34.58 17.28
CA SER A 130 -9.67 -34.53 16.33
C SER A 130 -9.44 -33.48 15.26
N VAL A 131 -10.14 -33.57 14.12
CA VAL A 131 -10.07 -32.57 13.03
C VAL A 131 -10.50 -31.19 13.53
N ASP A 132 -11.56 -31.11 14.32
CA ASP A 132 -12.14 -29.84 14.80
C ASP A 132 -11.17 -29.14 15.76
N GLU A 133 -10.57 -29.85 16.69
CA GLU A 133 -9.59 -29.28 17.63
C GLU A 133 -8.32 -28.78 16.93
N VAL A 134 -7.86 -29.51 15.89
CA VAL A 134 -6.73 -29.09 15.08
C VAL A 134 -7.07 -27.83 14.29
N LEU A 135 -8.28 -27.74 13.69
CA LEU A 135 -8.73 -26.57 12.96
C LEU A 135 -8.86 -25.35 13.89
N ASP A 136 -9.44 -25.51 15.07
CA ASP A 136 -9.58 -24.44 16.07
C ASP A 136 -8.21 -23.89 16.51
N ALA A 137 -7.19 -24.73 16.56
CA ALA A 137 -5.82 -24.30 16.89
C ALA A 137 -5.08 -23.63 15.72
N ILE A 138 -5.39 -24.02 14.48
CA ILE A 138 -4.69 -23.54 13.28
C ILE A 138 -5.31 -22.25 12.74
N LEU A 139 -6.64 -22.10 12.76
CA LEU A 139 -7.35 -20.96 12.19
C LEU A 139 -6.86 -19.60 12.71
N PRO A 140 -6.63 -19.38 14.03
CA PRO A 140 -6.09 -18.12 14.52
C PRO A 140 -4.69 -17.82 13.96
N LYS A 141 -3.84 -18.83 13.83
CA LYS A 141 -2.49 -18.70 13.27
C LYS A 141 -2.53 -18.39 11.76
N TYR A 142 -3.48 -19.00 11.04
CA TYR A 142 -3.72 -18.67 9.64
C TYR A 142 -4.10 -17.20 9.45
N ILE A 143 -5.03 -16.69 10.26
CA ILE A 143 -5.45 -15.28 10.21
C ILE A 143 -4.28 -14.35 10.52
N GLN A 144 -3.49 -14.65 11.58
CA GLN A 144 -2.29 -13.90 11.92
C GLN A 144 -1.30 -13.87 10.76
N SER A 145 -1.03 -15.01 10.14
CA SER A 145 -0.12 -15.14 9.00
C SER A 145 -0.61 -14.35 7.79
N ARG A 146 -1.91 -14.40 7.49
CA ARG A 146 -2.52 -13.62 6.39
C ARG A 146 -2.46 -12.11 6.63
N ILE A 147 -2.70 -11.68 7.87
CA ILE A 147 -2.53 -10.25 8.23
C ILE A 147 -1.08 -9.83 8.05
N HIS A 148 -0.13 -10.63 8.52
CA HIS A 148 1.29 -10.33 8.35
C HIS A 148 1.70 -10.26 6.87
N GLU A 149 1.22 -11.16 6.03
CA GLU A 149 1.41 -11.12 4.58
C GLU A 149 0.86 -9.82 3.96
N CYS A 150 -0.35 -9.40 4.35
CA CYS A 150 -0.92 -8.14 3.89
C CYS A 150 -0.08 -6.93 4.31
N LEU A 151 0.45 -6.92 5.54
CA LEU A 151 1.32 -5.86 6.03
C LEU A 151 2.65 -5.79 5.25
N LEU A 152 3.30 -6.94 5.03
CA LEU A 152 4.56 -7.02 4.26
C LEU A 152 4.37 -6.59 2.80
N THR A 153 3.29 -7.04 2.17
CA THR A 153 2.95 -6.68 0.79
C THR A 153 2.66 -5.17 0.67
N ALA A 154 1.98 -4.60 1.66
CA ALA A 154 1.74 -3.15 1.72
C ALA A 154 3.04 -2.36 1.93
N ALA A 155 3.95 -2.83 2.79
CA ALA A 155 5.28 -2.25 2.99
C ALA A 155 6.12 -2.26 1.70
N ALA A 156 6.14 -3.39 0.99
CA ALA A 156 6.80 -3.50 -0.31
C ALA A 156 6.21 -2.52 -1.35
N SER A 157 4.87 -2.38 -1.38
CA SER A 157 4.17 -1.43 -2.25
C SER A 157 4.52 0.02 -1.93
N GLU A 158 4.60 0.37 -0.65
CA GLU A 158 5.00 1.72 -0.22
C GLU A 158 6.44 2.03 -0.62
N THR A 159 7.35 1.09 -0.40
CA THR A 159 8.77 1.25 -0.77
C THR A 159 8.95 1.39 -2.28
N ALA A 160 8.26 0.58 -3.10
CA ALA A 160 8.28 0.70 -4.54
C ALA A 160 7.75 2.05 -5.03
N SER A 161 6.62 2.51 -4.48
CA SER A 161 6.05 3.81 -4.81
C SER A 161 6.98 4.97 -4.43
N ARG A 162 7.64 4.88 -3.27
CA ARG A 162 8.64 5.84 -2.81
C ARG A 162 9.84 5.88 -3.76
N GLN A 163 10.35 4.73 -4.19
CA GLN A 163 11.46 4.63 -5.13
C GLN A 163 11.11 5.30 -6.47
N ASN A 164 9.93 5.03 -7.03
CA ASN A 164 9.48 5.65 -8.27
C ASN A 164 9.34 7.18 -8.13
N ALA A 165 8.77 7.63 -7.03
CA ALA A 165 8.65 9.07 -6.76
C ALA A 165 10.02 9.76 -6.66
N MET A 166 10.99 9.12 -5.99
CA MET A 166 12.35 9.64 -5.87
C MET A 166 13.11 9.63 -7.20
N HIS A 167 12.90 8.61 -8.03
CA HIS A 167 13.47 8.57 -9.38
C HIS A 167 12.95 9.75 -10.23
N THR A 168 11.64 9.93 -10.26
CA THR A 168 11.00 11.05 -10.98
C THR A 168 11.48 12.41 -10.44
N ALA A 169 11.58 12.57 -9.13
CA ALA A 169 12.10 13.79 -8.51
C ALA A 169 13.55 14.08 -8.93
N THR A 170 14.39 13.03 -9.02
CA THR A 170 15.78 13.15 -9.47
C THR A 170 15.87 13.60 -10.92
N ASP A 171 15.06 13.03 -11.81
CA ASP A 171 15.04 13.41 -13.22
C ASP A 171 14.54 14.85 -13.42
N ASN A 172 13.52 15.26 -12.68
CA ASN A 172 13.04 16.64 -12.68
C ASN A 172 14.11 17.61 -12.17
N ALA A 173 14.85 17.26 -11.12
CA ALA A 173 15.94 18.07 -10.59
C ALA A 173 17.07 18.22 -11.62
N ARG A 174 17.46 17.15 -12.32
CA ARG A 174 18.47 17.22 -13.40
C ARG A 174 18.02 18.13 -14.53
N SER A 175 16.79 17.98 -14.99
CA SER A 175 16.23 18.84 -16.05
C SER A 175 16.24 20.32 -15.66
N LEU A 176 15.91 20.62 -14.39
CA LEU A 176 15.95 21.99 -13.87
C LEU A 176 17.37 22.54 -13.80
N ILE A 177 18.36 21.74 -13.39
CA ILE A 177 19.77 22.13 -13.37
C ILE A 177 20.24 22.49 -14.79
N ASP A 178 19.90 21.68 -15.80
CA ASP A 178 20.26 21.93 -17.18
C ASP A 178 19.62 23.21 -17.74
N GLU A 179 18.35 23.47 -17.38
CA GLU A 179 17.65 24.69 -17.75
C GLU A 179 18.31 25.94 -17.12
N LEU A 180 18.57 25.88 -15.80
CA LEU A 180 19.20 26.98 -15.08
C LEU A 180 20.62 27.24 -15.57
N THR A 181 21.39 26.20 -15.90
CA THR A 181 22.72 26.32 -16.47
C THR A 181 22.69 27.03 -17.84
N ARG A 182 21.73 26.68 -18.70
CA ARG A 182 21.54 27.39 -19.98
C ARG A 182 21.19 28.86 -19.77
N LYS A 183 20.26 29.17 -18.86
CA LYS A 183 19.89 30.55 -18.53
C LYS A 183 21.07 31.35 -17.97
N LEU A 184 21.84 30.74 -17.08
CA LEU A 184 23.06 31.37 -16.52
C LEU A 184 24.07 31.72 -17.63
N ASN A 185 24.36 30.78 -18.53
CA ASN A 185 25.27 30.99 -19.63
C ASN A 185 24.77 32.09 -20.59
N ALA A 186 23.49 32.09 -20.94
CA ALA A 186 22.88 33.12 -21.77
C ALA A 186 22.92 34.50 -21.11
N SER A 187 22.62 34.58 -19.80
CA SER A 187 22.73 35.85 -19.04
C SER A 187 24.16 36.36 -18.97
N ARG A 188 25.12 35.45 -18.74
CA ARG A 188 26.55 35.83 -18.73
C ARG A 188 27.01 36.35 -20.07
N GLN A 189 26.63 35.70 -21.19
CA GLN A 189 26.96 36.17 -22.53
C GLN A 189 26.33 37.54 -22.82
N ALA A 190 25.08 37.76 -22.43
CA ALA A 190 24.39 39.03 -22.59
C ALA A 190 25.10 40.14 -21.79
N SER A 191 25.53 39.88 -20.55
CA SER A 191 26.27 40.81 -19.73
C SER A 191 27.62 41.18 -20.36
N ILE A 192 28.40 40.20 -20.83
CA ILE A 192 29.70 40.45 -21.51
C ILE A 192 29.47 41.26 -22.79
N THR A 193 28.42 40.94 -23.57
CA THR A 193 28.12 41.69 -24.79
C THR A 193 27.73 43.14 -24.49
N GLN A 194 26.96 43.36 -23.43
CA GLN A 194 26.61 44.71 -22.97
C GLN A 194 27.82 45.49 -22.54
N GLU A 195 28.70 44.94 -21.71
CA GLU A 195 29.95 45.57 -21.27
C GLU A 195 30.84 45.95 -22.46
N LEU A 196 31.00 45.05 -23.46
CA LEU A 196 31.74 45.32 -24.68
C LEU A 196 31.11 46.46 -25.47
N THR A 197 29.79 46.51 -25.60
CA THR A 197 29.09 47.58 -26.33
C THR A 197 29.25 48.93 -25.62
N GLU A 198 29.20 48.93 -24.30
CA GLU A 198 29.45 50.16 -23.50
C GLU A 198 30.89 50.66 -23.64
N ILE A 199 31.89 49.78 -23.66
CA ILE A 199 33.31 50.14 -23.85
C ILE A 199 33.50 50.71 -25.25
N ILE A 200 32.98 50.05 -26.31
CA ILE A 200 33.12 50.54 -27.69
C ILE A 200 32.38 51.87 -27.86
N GLY A 201 31.16 52.01 -27.33
CA GLY A 201 30.40 53.24 -27.41
C GLY A 201 31.08 54.42 -26.68
N SER A 202 31.75 54.15 -25.54
CA SER A 202 32.53 55.17 -24.84
C SER A 202 33.81 55.58 -25.59
N ALA A 203 34.50 54.65 -26.22
CA ALA A 203 35.68 54.90 -27.03
C ALA A 203 35.34 55.73 -28.30
N ASP A 204 34.24 55.42 -29.00
CA ASP A 204 33.77 56.20 -30.14
C ASP A 204 33.32 57.61 -29.76
N ALA A 205 32.78 57.81 -28.56
CA ALA A 205 32.38 59.11 -28.05
C ALA A 205 33.59 60.00 -27.70
N LEU A 206 34.72 59.41 -27.28
CA LEU A 206 35.96 60.08 -27.02
C LEU A 206 36.68 60.53 -28.33
N ASN A 207 36.72 59.65 -29.33
CA ASN A 207 37.37 59.98 -30.62
C ASN A 207 36.60 61.07 -31.38
N LYS A 208 35.31 61.21 -31.23
CA LYS A 208 34.49 62.28 -31.84
C LYS A 208 34.67 63.65 -31.18
N LYS A 209 35.35 63.76 -30.05
CA LYS A 209 35.65 65.03 -29.37
C LYS A 209 37.01 65.62 -29.78
N GLU A 210 37.86 64.91 -30.49
CA GLU A 210 39.16 65.32 -30.95
C GLU A 210 39.18 65.84 -32.39
N GLU A 211 38.06 65.77 -33.14
CA GLU A 211 37.81 66.47 -34.39
C GLU A 211 36.97 67.76 -34.14
#